data_46a10e615ec06661d90f5789971a4caf
#
_entry.id   46a10e615ec06661d90f5789971a4caf
#
_cell.length_a   1.000
_cell.length_b   1.000
_cell.length_c   1.000
_cell.angle_alpha   90.00
_cell.angle_beta   90.00
_cell.angle_gamma   90.00
#
_symmetry.space_group_name_H-M   'P 1'
#
loop_
_entity.id
_entity.type
_entity.pdbx_description
1 polymer ?
#
loop_
_entity_poly.entity_id
_entity_poly.type
_entity_poly.pdbx_seq_one_letter_code
_entity_poly.pdbx_strand_id
1 'polypeptide(L)'
;MAGACRNPAVALAEEDKEAEAMTLHQNLIAGEWVGEDGVANVNPSNTNDVVGDYARASAEDAKAAIAAAKAAFPTWSRSGILERHAILKKTADEILARKDELGRLLSREEGKTLAEGIGETVRAGQIFEFFAGETLRLAGEVVPSVRPGIGVEITREPVGVVGIITPWNFPIAIPAWKVAPALCYGNTVVFKPAELVPGCSWAIVDILHRAGLPKGVLNLVMGKGSVVGQAMLDSPDVQAITFTGSTATGKRVAVASVEHNRKYQLEMGGKNPFVVLDDADLSVAVEAAVNSAFFSTGQRCTASSRIIVTEGIHDRFVAAMGERIKGLVVDDALKAGTHIGPVVDQSQLNQDTDYIAIGKKEGAKLAFGGELVSRDTPGFYLQPALFTEATNDMRISREEIFGPVAAVIRVRDYDEALAVANDTPFGLSSGIATTSLKHATHFKRNAE
;
A
#
# COMPACT_ATOMS: atom_id res chain seq x y z
N MET A 1 -25.33 57.60 -54.22
CA MET A 1 -24.56 57.91 -53.01
C MET A 1 -24.53 56.63 -52.15
N ALA A 2 -23.40 55.96 -52.13
CA ALA A 2 -23.23 54.70 -51.46
C ALA A 2 -22.70 54.94 -50.05
N GLY A 3 -23.39 54.46 -49.02
CA GLY A 3 -22.99 54.46 -47.65
C GLY A 3 -22.55 53.04 -47.27
N ALA A 4 -21.22 52.84 -47.08
CA ALA A 4 -20.69 51.61 -46.69
C ALA A 4 -20.91 51.33 -45.19
N CYS A 5 -21.61 50.26 -44.86
CA CYS A 5 -21.64 49.68 -43.50
C CYS A 5 -20.31 49.00 -43.21
N ARG A 6 -19.57 49.50 -42.23
CA ARG A 6 -18.42 48.82 -41.62
C ARG A 6 -18.92 47.80 -40.60
N ASN A 7 -18.54 46.57 -40.78
CA ASN A 7 -18.70 45.48 -39.82
C ASN A 7 -17.74 45.71 -38.62
N PRO A 8 -18.19 45.67 -37.36
CA PRO A 8 -17.28 45.71 -36.25
C PRO A 8 -16.63 44.32 -36.10
N ALA A 9 -15.29 44.31 -36.19
CA ALA A 9 -14.48 43.17 -35.89
C ALA A 9 -14.75 42.69 -34.47
N VAL A 10 -15.08 41.40 -34.34
CA VAL A 10 -15.14 40.68 -33.07
C VAL A 10 -13.70 40.58 -32.60
N ALA A 11 -13.37 41.35 -31.60
CA ALA A 11 -12.15 41.15 -30.82
C ALA A 11 -12.31 39.83 -30.05
N LEU A 12 -11.57 38.79 -30.45
CA LEU A 12 -11.37 37.59 -29.66
C LEU A 12 -10.60 38.02 -28.40
N ALA A 13 -11.27 38.03 -27.27
CA ALA A 13 -10.61 38.05 -25.99
C ALA A 13 -9.76 36.76 -25.87
N GLU A 14 -8.46 36.92 -25.97
CA GLU A 14 -7.52 35.94 -25.44
C GLU A 14 -7.74 35.92 -23.92
N GLU A 15 -8.49 34.94 -23.42
CA GLU A 15 -8.48 34.61 -22.01
C GLU A 15 -7.08 34.08 -21.71
N ASP A 16 -6.24 34.94 -21.14
CA ASP A 16 -5.04 34.55 -20.40
C ASP A 16 -5.52 33.56 -19.32
N LYS A 17 -5.36 32.28 -19.59
CA LYS A 17 -5.38 31.27 -18.54
C LYS A 17 -4.12 31.53 -17.70
N GLU A 18 -4.22 32.41 -16.71
CA GLU A 18 -3.31 32.38 -15.58
C GLU A 18 -3.31 30.94 -15.08
N ALA A 19 -2.18 30.27 -15.19
CA ALA A 19 -1.98 28.96 -14.57
C ALA A 19 -2.21 29.19 -13.08
N GLU A 20 -3.34 28.74 -12.54
CA GLU A 20 -3.60 28.73 -11.11
C GLU A 20 -2.37 28.06 -10.46
N ALA A 21 -1.59 28.84 -9.71
CA ALA A 21 -0.43 28.33 -9.01
C ALA A 21 -0.92 27.20 -8.11
N MET A 22 -0.50 25.96 -8.39
CA MET A 22 -0.93 24.80 -7.62
C MET A 22 -0.55 25.00 -6.16
N THR A 23 -1.51 24.82 -5.26
CA THR A 23 -1.30 24.98 -3.82
C THR A 23 -0.31 23.93 -3.33
N LEU A 24 0.80 24.38 -2.72
CA LEU A 24 1.77 23.49 -2.12
C LEU A 24 1.19 22.82 -0.86
N HIS A 25 1.15 21.50 -0.86
CA HIS A 25 0.80 20.70 0.31
C HIS A 25 2.04 20.58 1.21
N GLN A 26 2.01 21.23 2.36
CA GLN A 26 3.15 21.35 3.28
C GLN A 26 3.29 20.17 4.23
N ASN A 27 4.46 20.00 4.85
CA ASN A 27 4.67 19.08 5.97
C ASN A 27 3.97 19.61 7.23
N LEU A 28 3.56 18.71 8.13
CA LEU A 28 3.02 19.10 9.44
C LEU A 28 4.05 18.82 10.53
N ILE A 29 4.59 19.85 11.16
CA ILE A 29 5.58 19.72 12.24
C ILE A 29 5.16 20.60 13.43
N ALA A 30 5.09 20.01 14.61
CA ALA A 30 4.66 20.68 15.83
C ALA A 30 3.27 21.37 15.72
N GLY A 31 2.40 20.88 14.83
CA GLY A 31 1.07 21.43 14.57
C GLY A 31 1.06 22.64 13.64
N GLU A 32 2.16 22.94 12.96
CA GLU A 32 2.26 23.99 11.96
C GLU A 32 2.60 23.38 10.58
N TRP A 33 1.99 23.92 9.53
CA TRP A 33 2.27 23.55 8.15
C TRP A 33 3.53 24.27 7.68
N VAL A 34 4.54 23.52 7.24
CA VAL A 34 5.88 24.05 6.89
C VAL A 34 6.41 23.45 5.59
N GLY A 35 7.31 24.17 4.93
CA GLY A 35 7.97 23.78 3.68
C GLY A 35 7.62 24.75 2.55
N GLU A 36 8.63 25.09 1.75
CA GLU A 36 8.52 26.05 0.64
C GLU A 36 8.78 25.38 -0.72
N ASP A 37 9.64 24.35 -0.74
CA ASP A 37 10.00 23.61 -1.95
C ASP A 37 9.06 22.42 -2.16
N GLY A 38 8.43 22.34 -3.32
CA GLY A 38 7.52 21.27 -3.71
C GLY A 38 8.08 20.33 -4.76
N VAL A 39 7.48 19.16 -4.85
CA VAL A 39 7.68 18.18 -5.91
C VAL A 39 6.33 17.76 -6.44
N ALA A 40 6.19 17.84 -7.76
CA ALA A 40 4.97 17.44 -8.44
C ALA A 40 4.73 15.92 -8.28
N ASN A 41 3.52 15.56 -7.89
CA ASN A 41 3.00 14.21 -7.96
C ASN A 41 2.28 14.04 -9.29
N VAL A 42 2.62 13.00 -10.05
CA VAL A 42 2.16 12.79 -11.43
C VAL A 42 1.25 11.56 -11.50
N ASN A 43 0.15 11.68 -12.21
CA ASN A 43 -0.80 10.60 -12.43
C ASN A 43 -0.22 9.52 -13.36
N PRO A 44 -0.07 8.26 -12.91
CA PRO A 44 0.46 7.18 -13.75
C PRO A 44 -0.46 6.79 -14.92
N SER A 45 -1.74 7.13 -14.86
CA SER A 45 -2.68 6.97 -15.99
C SER A 45 -2.50 8.06 -17.05
N ASN A 46 -1.97 9.23 -16.69
CA ASN A 46 -1.75 10.35 -17.60
C ASN A 46 -0.59 11.20 -17.09
N THR A 47 0.59 10.99 -17.61
CA THR A 47 1.81 11.69 -17.16
C THR A 47 1.80 13.20 -17.43
N ASN A 48 0.80 13.73 -18.15
CA ASN A 48 0.55 15.18 -18.30
C ASN A 48 -0.34 15.73 -17.16
N ASP A 49 -0.97 14.88 -16.35
CA ASP A 49 -1.83 15.28 -15.23
C ASP A 49 -1.01 15.34 -13.94
N VAL A 50 -0.80 16.54 -13.41
CA VAL A 50 -0.19 16.76 -12.11
C VAL A 50 -1.28 16.70 -11.04
N VAL A 51 -1.14 15.76 -10.11
CA VAL A 51 -2.11 15.53 -9.03
C VAL A 51 -2.04 16.63 -7.97
N GLY A 52 -0.84 17.09 -7.64
CA GLY A 52 -0.56 18.14 -6.67
C GLY A 52 0.94 18.36 -6.47
N ASP A 53 1.30 19.44 -5.80
CA ASP A 53 2.66 19.72 -5.34
C ASP A 53 2.79 19.46 -3.84
N TYR A 54 3.85 18.75 -3.45
CA TYR A 54 4.05 18.31 -2.07
C TYR A 54 5.45 18.70 -1.57
N ALA A 55 5.51 19.29 -0.38
CA ALA A 55 6.76 19.74 0.21
C ALA A 55 7.73 18.58 0.48
N ARG A 56 9.02 18.84 0.32
CA ARG A 56 10.09 17.88 0.59
C ARG A 56 10.81 18.22 1.87
N ALA A 57 10.64 17.39 2.91
CA ALA A 57 11.33 17.54 4.18
C ALA A 57 12.83 17.24 4.06
N SER A 58 13.62 18.01 4.78
CA SER A 58 15.05 17.79 5.03
C SER A 58 15.30 16.85 6.21
N ALA A 59 16.56 16.55 6.49
CA ALA A 59 16.95 15.84 7.70
C ALA A 59 16.68 16.67 8.97
N GLU A 60 16.81 17.98 8.88
CA GLU A 60 16.54 18.93 9.97
C GLU A 60 15.04 18.99 10.28
N ASP A 61 14.17 18.96 9.27
CA ASP A 61 12.72 18.86 9.46
C ASP A 61 12.35 17.55 10.16
N ALA A 62 12.98 16.45 9.78
CA ALA A 62 12.76 15.17 10.45
C ALA A 62 13.19 15.21 11.93
N LYS A 63 14.32 15.83 12.24
CA LYS A 63 14.78 16.03 13.63
C LYS A 63 13.82 16.93 14.41
N ALA A 64 13.34 18.01 13.81
CA ALA A 64 12.33 18.90 14.41
C ALA A 64 11.03 18.16 14.70
N ALA A 65 10.55 17.33 13.77
CA ALA A 65 9.38 16.49 13.93
C ALA A 65 9.54 15.48 15.09
N ILE A 66 10.71 14.84 15.21
CA ILE A 66 11.02 13.92 16.30
C ILE A 66 11.04 14.66 17.64
N ALA A 67 11.66 15.85 17.71
CA ALA A 67 11.68 16.66 18.91
C ALA A 67 10.26 17.09 19.34
N ALA A 68 9.42 17.49 18.38
CA ALA A 68 8.03 17.84 18.61
C ALA A 68 7.22 16.65 19.15
N ALA A 69 7.39 15.47 18.55
CA ALA A 69 6.75 14.23 19.00
C ALA A 69 7.17 13.86 20.44
N LYS A 70 8.47 13.97 20.74
CA LYS A 70 9.01 13.75 22.10
C LYS A 70 8.44 14.72 23.12
N ALA A 71 8.33 16.00 22.77
CA ALA A 71 7.77 17.02 23.65
C ALA A 71 6.26 16.82 23.93
N ALA A 72 5.50 16.34 22.93
CA ALA A 72 4.07 16.09 23.07
C ALA A 72 3.75 14.79 23.83
N PHE A 73 4.66 13.82 23.86
CA PHE A 73 4.42 12.49 24.41
C PHE A 73 3.96 12.48 25.88
N PRO A 74 4.57 13.21 26.83
CA PRO A 74 4.18 13.16 28.23
C PRO A 74 2.70 13.54 28.48
N THR A 75 2.17 14.46 27.68
CA THR A 75 0.77 14.90 27.78
C THR A 75 -0.15 13.93 27.06
N TRP A 76 0.16 13.56 25.82
CA TRP A 76 -0.67 12.68 25.02
C TRP A 76 -0.78 11.27 25.60
N SER A 77 0.30 10.70 26.13
CA SER A 77 0.32 9.36 26.73
C SER A 77 -0.62 9.24 27.94
N ARG A 78 -0.92 10.36 28.59
CA ARG A 78 -1.83 10.45 29.77
C ARG A 78 -3.18 11.07 29.43
N SER A 79 -3.46 11.35 28.17
CA SER A 79 -4.75 11.90 27.73
C SER A 79 -5.90 10.93 28.00
N GLY A 80 -7.10 11.48 28.19
CA GLY A 80 -8.29 10.69 28.47
C GLY A 80 -8.67 9.78 27.29
N ILE A 81 -9.20 8.60 27.61
CA ILE A 81 -9.65 7.64 26.56
C ILE A 81 -10.78 8.23 25.72
N LEU A 82 -11.65 9.08 26.28
CA LEU A 82 -12.73 9.76 25.54
C LEU A 82 -12.18 10.80 24.56
N GLU A 83 -11.11 11.50 24.90
CA GLU A 83 -10.46 12.45 24.00
C GLU A 83 -9.90 11.75 22.77
N ARG A 84 -9.11 10.68 22.98
CA ARG A 84 -8.56 9.87 21.88
C ARG A 84 -9.65 9.23 21.03
N HIS A 85 -10.70 8.68 21.67
CA HIS A 85 -11.88 8.15 20.99
C HIS A 85 -12.52 9.19 20.08
N ALA A 86 -12.81 10.38 20.61
CA ALA A 86 -13.50 11.44 19.88
C ALA A 86 -12.72 11.88 18.62
N ILE A 87 -11.39 12.04 18.74
CA ILE A 87 -10.52 12.41 17.63
C ILE A 87 -10.51 11.31 16.56
N LEU A 88 -10.27 10.05 16.93
CA LEU A 88 -10.23 8.93 15.98
C LEU A 88 -11.60 8.69 15.33
N LYS A 89 -12.71 8.80 16.09
CA LYS A 89 -14.06 8.65 15.55
C LYS A 89 -14.40 9.75 14.55
N LYS A 90 -14.10 11.01 14.87
CA LYS A 90 -14.28 12.13 13.95
C LYS A 90 -13.46 11.97 12.67
N THR A 91 -12.24 11.44 12.79
CA THR A 91 -11.38 11.11 11.65
C THR A 91 -12.01 10.02 10.78
N ALA A 92 -12.51 8.94 11.40
CA ALA A 92 -13.20 7.87 10.68
C ALA A 92 -14.42 8.39 9.90
N ASP A 93 -15.26 9.19 10.56
CA ASP A 93 -16.47 9.75 9.96
C ASP A 93 -16.17 10.63 8.77
N GLU A 94 -15.14 11.47 8.86
CA GLU A 94 -14.74 12.33 7.75
C GLU A 94 -14.15 11.55 6.58
N ILE A 95 -13.28 10.56 6.83
CA ILE A 95 -12.74 9.68 5.77
C ILE A 95 -13.88 8.98 5.03
N LEU A 96 -14.84 8.40 5.76
CA LEU A 96 -16.00 7.72 5.17
C LEU A 96 -16.92 8.66 4.39
N ALA A 97 -17.14 9.87 4.89
CA ALA A 97 -17.94 10.89 4.20
C ALA A 97 -17.28 11.36 2.89
N ARG A 98 -15.94 11.39 2.83
CA ARG A 98 -15.15 11.83 1.67
C ARG A 98 -14.59 10.67 0.85
N LYS A 99 -15.11 9.45 1.00
CA LYS A 99 -14.55 8.25 0.35
C LYS A 99 -14.41 8.34 -1.16
N ASP A 100 -15.36 9.00 -1.83
CA ASP A 100 -15.34 9.13 -3.28
C ASP A 100 -14.25 10.13 -3.75
N GLU A 101 -14.10 11.25 -3.02
CA GLU A 101 -13.04 12.24 -3.25
C GLU A 101 -11.65 11.65 -3.00
N LEU A 102 -11.45 11.04 -1.84
CA LEU A 102 -10.17 10.44 -1.45
C LEU A 102 -9.83 9.22 -2.30
N GLY A 103 -10.83 8.42 -2.67
CA GLY A 103 -10.67 7.30 -3.60
C GLY A 103 -10.25 7.75 -5.00
N ARG A 104 -10.80 8.88 -5.47
CA ARG A 104 -10.37 9.50 -6.73
C ARG A 104 -8.95 10.05 -6.66
N LEU A 105 -8.57 10.70 -5.56
CA LEU A 105 -7.20 11.14 -5.31
C LEU A 105 -6.23 9.95 -5.37
N LEU A 106 -6.55 8.86 -4.66
CA LEU A 106 -5.77 7.64 -4.66
C LEU A 106 -5.58 7.07 -6.07
N SER A 107 -6.66 6.96 -6.85
CA SER A 107 -6.58 6.48 -8.22
C SER A 107 -5.72 7.36 -9.12
N ARG A 108 -5.71 8.68 -8.91
CA ARG A 108 -4.87 9.61 -9.66
C ARG A 108 -3.39 9.52 -9.28
N GLU A 109 -3.04 9.28 -8.02
CA GLU A 109 -1.63 9.27 -7.63
C GLU A 109 -0.97 7.87 -7.67
N GLU A 110 -1.76 6.78 -7.59
CA GLU A 110 -1.19 5.41 -7.54
C GLU A 110 -1.54 4.56 -8.77
N GLY A 111 -2.67 4.85 -9.42
CA GLY A 111 -3.09 4.13 -10.61
C GLY A 111 -4.09 2.99 -10.37
N LYS A 112 -4.53 2.73 -9.15
CA LYS A 112 -5.65 1.80 -8.88
C LYS A 112 -6.93 2.28 -9.55
N THR A 113 -7.76 1.34 -9.98
CA THR A 113 -9.09 1.68 -10.48
C THR A 113 -9.90 2.45 -9.43
N LEU A 114 -10.82 3.31 -9.88
CA LEU A 114 -11.64 4.13 -8.97
C LEU A 114 -12.37 3.28 -7.92
N ALA A 115 -12.87 2.10 -8.31
CA ALA A 115 -13.54 1.18 -7.39
C ALA A 115 -12.59 0.66 -6.29
N GLU A 116 -11.34 0.32 -6.65
CA GLU A 116 -10.31 -0.09 -5.69
C GLU A 116 -9.88 1.07 -4.78
N GLY A 117 -9.71 2.27 -5.32
CA GLY A 117 -9.38 3.48 -4.56
C GLY A 117 -10.45 3.83 -3.52
N ILE A 118 -11.73 3.80 -3.90
CA ILE A 118 -12.87 3.99 -2.98
C ILE A 118 -12.89 2.88 -1.92
N GLY A 119 -12.71 1.62 -2.33
CA GLY A 119 -12.68 0.47 -1.42
C GLY A 119 -11.57 0.58 -0.37
N GLU A 120 -10.38 1.02 -0.78
CA GLU A 120 -9.26 1.25 0.13
C GLU A 120 -9.54 2.40 1.11
N THR A 121 -10.14 3.48 0.64
CA THR A 121 -10.54 4.61 1.49
C THR A 121 -11.58 4.19 2.54
N VAL A 122 -12.59 3.42 2.13
CA VAL A 122 -13.56 2.85 3.08
C VAL A 122 -12.86 1.99 4.13
N ARG A 123 -11.89 1.18 3.72
CA ARG A 123 -11.09 0.37 4.66
C ARG A 123 -10.33 1.24 5.66
N ALA A 124 -9.72 2.34 5.21
CA ALA A 124 -9.02 3.27 6.11
C ALA A 124 -9.97 3.88 7.15
N GLY A 125 -11.16 4.33 6.73
CA GLY A 125 -12.19 4.82 7.64
C GLY A 125 -12.61 3.77 8.67
N GLN A 126 -12.86 2.53 8.25
CA GLN A 126 -13.19 1.41 9.14
C GLN A 126 -12.08 1.10 10.16
N ILE A 127 -10.80 1.25 9.77
CA ILE A 127 -9.67 1.05 10.67
C ILE A 127 -9.65 2.13 11.76
N PHE A 128 -9.83 3.40 11.40
CA PHE A 128 -9.94 4.47 12.39
C PHE A 128 -11.15 4.28 13.31
N GLU A 129 -12.30 3.84 12.78
CA GLU A 129 -13.49 3.52 13.58
C GLU A 129 -13.24 2.37 14.56
N PHE A 130 -12.57 1.29 14.11
CA PHE A 130 -12.19 0.19 14.97
C PHE A 130 -11.31 0.66 16.12
N PHE A 131 -10.25 1.43 15.86
CA PHE A 131 -9.34 1.92 16.88
C PHE A 131 -9.95 3.03 17.75
N ALA A 132 -10.92 3.78 17.27
CA ALA A 132 -11.75 4.63 18.11
C ALA A 132 -12.51 3.81 19.18
N GLY A 133 -13.10 2.68 18.77
CA GLY A 133 -13.73 1.73 19.69
C GLY A 133 -12.74 1.08 20.66
N GLU A 134 -11.55 0.74 20.19
CA GLU A 134 -10.49 0.13 21.02
C GLU A 134 -10.01 1.08 22.14
N THR A 135 -9.96 2.41 21.92
CA THR A 135 -9.62 3.36 22.97
C THR A 135 -10.49 3.24 24.20
N LEU A 136 -11.77 2.87 24.04
CA LEU A 136 -12.73 2.75 25.16
C LEU A 136 -12.60 1.44 25.92
N ARG A 137 -11.84 0.47 25.41
CA ARG A 137 -11.69 -0.87 25.99
C ARG A 137 -10.24 -1.35 26.02
N LEU A 138 -9.31 -0.45 26.36
CA LEU A 138 -7.90 -0.80 26.59
C LEU A 138 -7.81 -1.74 27.78
N ALA A 139 -7.96 -3.04 27.53
CA ALA A 139 -8.00 -4.05 28.58
C ALA A 139 -6.61 -4.37 29.11
N GLY A 140 -6.55 -4.61 30.41
CA GLY A 140 -5.45 -5.28 31.12
C GLY A 140 -5.93 -6.58 31.74
N GLU A 141 -5.06 -7.26 32.44
CA GLU A 141 -5.33 -8.50 33.15
C GLU A 141 -4.87 -8.39 34.60
N VAL A 142 -5.64 -8.93 35.52
CA VAL A 142 -5.22 -9.14 36.91
C VAL A 142 -5.21 -10.63 37.16
N VAL A 143 -4.02 -11.18 37.44
CA VAL A 143 -3.84 -12.61 37.65
C VAL A 143 -3.17 -12.91 39.00
N PRO A 144 -3.50 -14.04 39.65
CA PRO A 144 -2.84 -14.43 40.88
C PRO A 144 -1.38 -14.83 40.60
N SER A 145 -0.50 -14.48 41.53
CA SER A 145 0.88 -14.98 41.51
C SER A 145 0.96 -16.35 42.18
N VAL A 146 1.91 -17.17 41.73
CA VAL A 146 2.30 -18.41 42.46
C VAL A 146 2.96 -18.13 43.81
N ARG A 147 3.35 -16.89 44.08
CA ARG A 147 3.93 -16.46 45.38
C ARG A 147 2.83 -15.88 46.25
N PRO A 148 2.67 -16.39 47.50
CA PRO A 148 1.69 -15.85 48.43
C PRO A 148 1.88 -14.34 48.71
N GLY A 149 0.80 -13.59 48.74
CA GLY A 149 0.83 -12.14 49.02
C GLY A 149 1.26 -11.23 47.86
N ILE A 150 1.46 -11.78 46.66
CA ILE A 150 1.83 -11.01 45.46
C ILE A 150 0.63 -11.02 44.49
N GLY A 151 0.23 -9.84 43.99
CA GLY A 151 -0.67 -9.66 42.85
C GLY A 151 0.15 -9.39 41.57
N VAL A 152 -0.39 -9.77 40.42
CA VAL A 152 0.18 -9.46 39.10
C VAL A 152 -0.88 -8.69 38.31
N GLU A 153 -0.53 -7.49 37.89
CA GLU A 153 -1.33 -6.65 37.00
C GLU A 153 -0.60 -6.46 35.67
N ILE A 154 -1.27 -6.71 34.55
CA ILE A 154 -0.75 -6.53 33.20
C ILE A 154 -1.50 -5.38 32.55
N THR A 155 -0.77 -4.32 32.20
CA THR A 155 -1.31 -3.14 31.55
C THR A 155 -0.69 -2.94 30.16
N ARG A 156 -1.36 -2.19 29.30
CA ARG A 156 -0.87 -1.78 27.98
C ARG A 156 -0.42 -0.33 28.09
N GLU A 157 0.87 -0.10 27.88
CA GLU A 157 1.48 1.22 28.02
C GLU A 157 1.99 1.72 26.66
N PRO A 158 1.93 3.04 26.38
CA PRO A 158 2.53 3.62 25.19
C PRO A 158 4.06 3.47 25.23
N VAL A 159 4.65 3.20 24.08
CA VAL A 159 6.11 2.98 23.97
C VAL A 159 6.89 4.28 23.82
N GLY A 160 6.26 5.37 23.37
CA GLY A 160 6.94 6.65 23.14
C GLY A 160 6.69 7.24 21.77
N VAL A 161 7.74 7.79 21.14
CA VAL A 161 7.71 8.27 19.77
C VAL A 161 7.79 7.08 18.82
N VAL A 162 6.81 6.94 17.94
CA VAL A 162 6.75 5.90 16.91
C VAL A 162 7.06 6.51 15.53
N GLY A 163 8.14 6.03 14.92
CA GLY A 163 8.44 6.30 13.52
C GLY A 163 7.60 5.41 12.61
N ILE A 164 6.84 6.00 11.71
CA ILE A 164 6.00 5.30 10.73
C ILE A 164 6.54 5.54 9.33
N ILE A 165 6.85 4.45 8.61
CA ILE A 165 7.30 4.50 7.22
C ILE A 165 6.41 3.58 6.38
N THR A 166 5.74 4.15 5.36
CA THR A 166 4.77 3.42 4.54
C THR A 166 5.15 3.37 3.06
N PRO A 167 4.74 2.31 2.35
CA PRO A 167 4.95 2.18 0.91
C PRO A 167 3.90 2.95 0.11
N TRP A 168 4.02 2.87 -1.21
CA TRP A 168 3.16 3.57 -2.16
C TRP A 168 1.90 2.79 -2.57
N ASN A 169 1.89 1.45 -2.44
CA ASN A 169 0.86 0.61 -3.03
C ASN A 169 -0.50 0.58 -2.29
N PHE A 170 -0.56 1.00 -1.04
CA PHE A 170 -1.80 1.24 -0.28
C PHE A 170 -1.67 2.54 0.51
N PRO A 171 -1.72 3.70 -0.17
CA PRO A 171 -1.28 4.99 0.39
C PRO A 171 -2.23 5.58 1.44
N ILE A 172 -3.44 5.03 1.60
CA ILE A 172 -4.39 5.46 2.62
C ILE A 172 -4.63 4.37 3.69
N ALA A 173 -4.74 3.10 3.30
CA ALA A 173 -5.02 2.02 4.24
C ALA A 173 -3.81 1.66 5.12
N ILE A 174 -2.60 1.56 4.55
CA ILE A 174 -1.41 1.24 5.36
C ILE A 174 -1.08 2.34 6.37
N PRO A 175 -1.10 3.64 6.03
CA PRO A 175 -1.07 4.70 7.02
C PRO A 175 -2.11 4.56 8.12
N ALA A 176 -3.37 4.27 7.78
CA ALA A 176 -4.43 4.07 8.76
C ALA A 176 -4.11 2.91 9.73
N TRP A 177 -3.61 1.77 9.22
CA TRP A 177 -3.22 0.61 10.05
C TRP A 177 -2.09 0.89 11.05
N LYS A 178 -1.30 1.92 10.82
CA LYS A 178 -0.15 2.28 11.67
C LYS A 178 -0.44 3.49 12.55
N VAL A 179 -1.03 4.54 11.99
CA VAL A 179 -1.33 5.79 12.71
C VAL A 179 -2.45 5.59 13.73
N ALA A 180 -3.56 4.96 13.34
CA ALA A 180 -4.70 4.80 14.24
C ALA A 180 -4.35 4.02 15.52
N PRO A 181 -3.71 2.82 15.48
CA PRO A 181 -3.29 2.13 16.70
C PRO A 181 -2.24 2.91 17.49
N ALA A 182 -1.27 3.56 16.83
CA ALA A 182 -0.27 4.36 17.54
C ALA A 182 -0.93 5.43 18.41
N LEU A 183 -1.86 6.19 17.83
CA LEU A 183 -2.61 7.24 18.53
C LEU A 183 -3.58 6.67 19.59
N CYS A 184 -4.26 5.57 19.29
CA CYS A 184 -5.16 4.87 20.19
C CYS A 184 -4.47 4.53 21.52
N TYR A 185 -3.26 3.99 21.43
CA TYR A 185 -2.48 3.58 22.62
C TYR A 185 -1.63 4.70 23.23
N GLY A 186 -1.82 5.96 22.83
CA GLY A 186 -1.17 7.13 23.45
C GLY A 186 0.27 7.37 23.00
N ASN A 187 0.70 6.80 21.89
CA ASN A 187 2.00 7.10 21.29
C ASN A 187 1.95 8.39 20.48
N THR A 188 3.07 9.08 20.36
CA THR A 188 3.26 10.15 19.39
C THR A 188 3.92 9.64 18.13
N VAL A 189 3.72 10.32 17.00
CA VAL A 189 4.04 9.78 15.68
C VAL A 189 4.88 10.77 14.87
N VAL A 190 5.93 10.24 14.23
CA VAL A 190 6.62 10.86 13.08
C VAL A 190 6.33 10.01 11.87
N PHE A 191 5.60 10.53 10.90
CA PHE A 191 5.09 9.79 9.75
C PHE A 191 5.78 10.21 8.47
N LYS A 192 6.42 9.24 7.80
CA LYS A 192 7.03 9.38 6.47
C LYS A 192 6.29 8.50 5.46
N PRO A 193 5.43 9.06 4.59
CA PRO A 193 4.81 8.34 3.49
C PRO A 193 5.79 8.09 2.34
N ALA A 194 5.37 7.27 1.36
CA ALA A 194 6.11 7.11 0.12
C ALA A 194 6.10 8.41 -0.72
N GLU A 195 7.19 8.66 -1.43
CA GLU A 195 7.36 9.86 -2.26
C GLU A 195 6.45 9.88 -3.49
N LEU A 196 6.07 8.71 -3.99
CA LEU A 196 5.24 8.56 -5.19
C LEU A 196 3.76 8.90 -4.96
N VAL A 197 3.29 8.83 -3.70
CA VAL A 197 1.87 8.93 -3.35
C VAL A 197 1.66 9.74 -2.06
N PRO A 198 2.11 10.99 -2.00
CA PRO A 198 2.05 11.78 -0.78
C PRO A 198 0.64 12.27 -0.44
N GLY A 199 -0.22 12.45 -1.43
CA GLY A 199 -1.51 13.12 -1.30
C GLY A 199 -2.50 12.42 -0.38
N CYS A 200 -2.66 11.11 -0.51
CA CYS A 200 -3.53 10.33 0.37
C CYS A 200 -3.08 10.40 1.83
N SER A 201 -1.78 10.30 2.06
CA SER A 201 -1.20 10.37 3.40
C SER A 201 -1.32 11.78 3.99
N TRP A 202 -1.09 12.81 3.18
CA TRP A 202 -1.32 14.20 3.56
C TRP A 202 -2.79 14.43 3.96
N ALA A 203 -3.73 13.92 3.17
CA ALA A 203 -5.16 14.07 3.46
C ALA A 203 -5.57 13.43 4.81
N ILE A 204 -5.05 12.24 5.16
CA ILE A 204 -5.30 11.63 6.49
C ILE A 204 -4.76 12.54 7.59
N VAL A 205 -3.56 13.10 7.43
CA VAL A 205 -2.93 13.96 8.44
C VAL A 205 -3.70 15.27 8.59
N ASP A 206 -4.16 15.86 7.49
CA ASP A 206 -5.01 17.05 7.51
C ASP A 206 -6.35 16.78 8.24
N ILE A 207 -7.00 15.66 7.97
CA ILE A 207 -8.22 15.25 8.67
C ILE A 207 -7.97 15.09 10.17
N LEU A 208 -6.89 14.42 10.58
CA LEU A 208 -6.52 14.26 12.00
C LEU A 208 -6.21 15.61 12.66
N HIS A 209 -5.50 16.49 11.98
CA HIS A 209 -5.20 17.84 12.46
C HIS A 209 -6.50 18.64 12.71
N ARG A 210 -7.42 18.65 11.74
CA ARG A 210 -8.73 19.31 11.86
C ARG A 210 -9.69 18.60 12.84
N ALA A 211 -9.49 17.30 13.09
CA ALA A 211 -10.24 16.57 14.12
C ALA A 211 -9.90 17.04 15.54
N GLY A 212 -8.82 17.80 15.71
CA GLY A 212 -8.39 18.37 16.98
C GLY A 212 -7.24 17.61 17.64
N LEU A 213 -6.46 16.85 16.88
CA LEU A 213 -5.26 16.20 17.42
C LEU A 213 -4.28 17.25 17.94
N PRO A 214 -3.79 17.14 19.20
CA PRO A 214 -2.90 18.14 19.77
C PRO A 214 -1.58 18.30 18.99
N LYS A 215 -1.04 19.53 19.00
CA LYS A 215 0.21 19.88 18.31
C LYS A 215 1.35 18.94 18.70
N GLY A 216 2.11 18.46 17.73
CA GLY A 216 3.25 17.58 17.91
C GLY A 216 2.92 16.10 18.14
N VAL A 217 1.66 15.73 18.39
CA VAL A 217 1.27 14.32 18.57
C VAL A 217 1.44 13.51 17.28
N LEU A 218 1.13 14.11 16.14
CA LEU A 218 1.40 13.58 14.81
C LEU A 218 2.18 14.61 14.00
N ASN A 219 3.28 14.18 13.39
CA ASN A 219 4.11 15.01 12.52
C ASN A 219 4.28 14.30 11.20
N LEU A 220 4.00 14.98 10.08
CA LEU A 220 4.15 14.49 8.72
C LEU A 220 5.42 15.04 8.11
N VAL A 221 6.29 14.18 7.62
CA VAL A 221 7.56 14.55 6.96
C VAL A 221 7.65 13.81 5.61
N MET A 222 7.17 14.48 4.56
CA MET A 222 7.23 13.98 3.19
C MET A 222 8.64 14.22 2.62
N GLY A 223 9.30 13.18 2.11
CA GLY A 223 10.65 13.32 1.58
C GLY A 223 11.36 11.99 1.35
N LYS A 224 12.59 12.08 0.86
CA LYS A 224 13.38 10.90 0.48
C LYS A 224 13.62 9.96 1.66
N GLY A 225 13.39 8.66 1.43
CA GLY A 225 13.66 7.61 2.43
C GLY A 225 15.10 7.62 2.94
N SER A 226 16.07 7.93 2.07
CA SER A 226 17.49 8.05 2.41
C SER A 226 17.82 9.28 3.26
N VAL A 227 16.93 10.25 3.35
CA VAL A 227 17.12 11.48 4.16
C VAL A 227 16.24 11.41 5.40
N VAL A 228 14.93 11.49 5.23
CA VAL A 228 13.96 11.52 6.35
C VAL A 228 13.90 10.18 7.08
N GLY A 229 13.84 9.07 6.33
CA GLY A 229 13.84 7.73 6.92
C GLY A 229 15.13 7.46 7.69
N GLN A 230 16.29 7.84 7.13
CA GLN A 230 17.57 7.67 7.81
C GLN A 230 17.65 8.51 9.10
N ALA A 231 17.18 9.76 9.09
CA ALA A 231 17.15 10.60 10.29
C ALA A 231 16.28 9.97 11.42
N MET A 232 15.18 9.29 11.04
CA MET A 232 14.36 8.55 12.01
C MET A 232 15.09 7.31 12.55
N LEU A 233 15.86 6.59 11.71
CA LEU A 233 16.64 5.43 12.12
C LEU A 233 17.79 5.80 13.04
N ASP A 234 18.46 6.93 12.81
CA ASP A 234 19.61 7.37 13.57
C ASP A 234 19.25 8.02 14.91
N SER A 235 17.99 8.42 15.10
CA SER A 235 17.58 9.13 16.30
C SER A 235 17.34 8.22 17.48
N PRO A 236 17.99 8.43 18.64
CA PRO A 236 17.69 7.69 19.88
C PRO A 236 16.33 8.06 20.50
N ASP A 237 15.71 9.14 20.06
CA ASP A 237 14.41 9.62 20.56
C ASP A 237 13.21 8.94 19.88
N VAL A 238 13.44 8.07 18.91
CA VAL A 238 12.41 7.20 18.31
C VAL A 238 12.45 5.84 19.00
N GLN A 239 11.44 5.53 19.82
CA GLN A 239 11.39 4.32 20.63
C GLN A 239 10.85 3.08 19.89
N ALA A 240 10.13 3.29 18.78
CA ALA A 240 9.67 2.20 17.94
C ALA A 240 9.62 2.63 16.48
N ILE A 241 9.86 1.68 15.58
CA ILE A 241 9.64 1.90 14.13
C ILE A 241 8.65 0.85 13.62
N THR A 242 7.61 1.31 12.93
CA THR A 242 6.75 0.44 12.13
C THR A 242 6.96 0.77 10.66
N PHE A 243 7.42 -0.22 9.94
CA PHE A 243 7.82 -0.12 8.53
C PHE A 243 6.98 -1.06 7.67
N THR A 244 6.58 -0.62 6.49
CA THR A 244 6.11 -1.47 5.41
C THR A 244 6.83 -1.08 4.12
N GLY A 245 7.37 -2.08 3.41
CA GLY A 245 8.11 -1.87 2.15
C GLY A 245 8.95 -3.07 1.75
N SER A 246 10.04 -2.84 1.02
CA SER A 246 10.90 -3.92 0.52
C SER A 246 11.66 -4.66 1.63
N THR A 247 11.91 -5.95 1.43
CA THR A 247 12.68 -6.80 2.35
C THR A 247 14.08 -6.24 2.64
N ALA A 248 14.75 -5.69 1.62
CA ALA A 248 16.08 -5.11 1.79
C ALA A 248 16.05 -3.91 2.74
N THR A 249 15.07 -3.01 2.59
CA THR A 249 14.91 -1.86 3.49
C THR A 249 14.47 -2.29 4.89
N GLY A 250 13.56 -3.27 4.99
CA GLY A 250 13.12 -3.81 6.29
C GLY A 250 14.28 -4.40 7.11
N LYS A 251 15.21 -5.12 6.45
CA LYS A 251 16.44 -5.61 7.11
C LYS A 251 17.29 -4.47 7.67
N ARG A 252 17.44 -3.37 6.93
CA ARG A 252 18.16 -2.17 7.42
C ARG A 252 17.46 -1.55 8.63
N VAL A 253 16.12 -1.45 8.59
CA VAL A 253 15.31 -0.97 9.72
C VAL A 253 15.50 -1.85 10.95
N ALA A 254 15.51 -3.19 10.79
CA ALA A 254 15.74 -4.13 11.87
C ALA A 254 17.12 -3.92 12.50
N VAL A 255 18.19 -3.89 11.70
CA VAL A 255 19.58 -3.68 12.18
C VAL A 255 19.69 -2.38 12.96
N ALA A 256 19.28 -1.26 12.39
CA ALA A 256 19.32 0.04 13.06
C ALA A 256 18.46 0.06 14.34
N SER A 257 17.35 -0.67 14.37
CA SER A 257 16.51 -0.73 15.55
C SER A 257 17.17 -1.52 16.69
N VAL A 258 17.85 -2.64 16.38
CA VAL A 258 18.62 -3.41 17.37
C VAL A 258 19.78 -2.59 17.94
N GLU A 259 20.51 -1.84 17.10
CA GLU A 259 21.61 -0.96 17.54
C GLU A 259 21.15 0.11 18.54
N HIS A 260 19.91 0.58 18.43
CA HIS A 260 19.30 1.55 19.34
C HIS A 260 18.44 0.94 20.47
N ASN A 261 18.42 -0.40 20.61
CA ASN A 261 17.57 -1.12 21.57
C ASN A 261 16.08 -0.73 21.51
N ARG A 262 15.57 -0.38 20.30
CA ARG A 262 14.18 0.03 20.08
C ARG A 262 13.31 -1.10 19.53
N LYS A 263 12.01 -0.99 19.73
CA LYS A 263 11.04 -1.92 19.15
C LYS A 263 10.91 -1.66 17.64
N TYR A 264 10.63 -2.73 16.88
CA TYR A 264 10.32 -2.60 15.48
C TYR A 264 9.23 -3.60 15.06
N GLN A 265 8.45 -3.23 14.05
CA GLN A 265 7.45 -4.05 13.39
C GLN A 265 7.66 -3.87 11.89
N LEU A 266 7.78 -4.97 11.16
CA LEU A 266 8.10 -4.98 9.75
C LEU A 266 7.03 -5.74 8.98
N GLU A 267 6.49 -5.11 7.96
CA GLU A 267 5.69 -5.74 6.91
C GLU A 267 6.46 -5.62 5.60
N MET A 268 6.74 -6.74 4.96
CA MET A 268 7.62 -6.77 3.80
C MET A 268 6.97 -7.52 2.64
N GLY A 269 7.70 -7.63 1.53
CA GLY A 269 7.24 -8.28 0.33
C GLY A 269 6.99 -9.79 0.47
N GLY A 270 6.47 -10.37 -0.59
CA GLY A 270 6.14 -11.78 -0.68
C GLY A 270 6.29 -12.35 -2.08
N LYS A 271 6.26 -13.69 -2.17
CA LYS A 271 6.12 -14.45 -3.41
C LYS A 271 5.08 -15.55 -3.19
N ASN A 272 3.85 -15.10 -3.00
CA ASN A 272 2.79 -15.91 -2.41
C ASN A 272 2.32 -17.02 -3.36
N PRO A 273 2.23 -18.27 -2.88
CA PRO A 273 1.69 -19.37 -3.65
C PRO A 273 0.15 -19.37 -3.62
N PHE A 274 -0.44 -19.73 -4.75
CA PHE A 274 -1.85 -20.13 -4.85
C PHE A 274 -1.90 -21.55 -5.43
N VAL A 275 -2.26 -22.52 -4.59
CA VAL A 275 -2.34 -23.94 -4.97
C VAL A 275 -3.72 -24.25 -5.54
N VAL A 276 -3.78 -24.95 -6.67
CA VAL A 276 -5.03 -25.42 -7.32
C VAL A 276 -4.94 -26.93 -7.49
N LEU A 277 -5.81 -27.65 -6.79
CA LEU A 277 -5.88 -29.12 -6.86
C LEU A 277 -6.87 -29.61 -7.89
N ASP A 278 -6.75 -30.89 -8.31
CA ASP A 278 -7.58 -31.51 -9.33
C ASP A 278 -9.09 -31.48 -9.02
N ASP A 279 -9.46 -31.45 -7.75
CA ASP A 279 -10.82 -31.39 -7.26
C ASP A 279 -11.37 -29.96 -7.07
N ALA A 280 -10.59 -28.95 -7.43
CA ALA A 280 -11.03 -27.56 -7.29
C ALA A 280 -12.22 -27.24 -8.21
N ASP A 281 -13.13 -26.39 -7.72
CA ASP A 281 -14.07 -25.71 -8.61
C ASP A 281 -13.29 -24.79 -9.55
N LEU A 282 -13.29 -25.11 -10.84
CA LEU A 282 -12.49 -24.44 -11.85
C LEU A 282 -12.83 -22.94 -11.94
N SER A 283 -14.11 -22.58 -11.87
CA SER A 283 -14.54 -21.19 -12.02
C SER A 283 -14.09 -20.34 -10.82
N VAL A 284 -14.27 -20.88 -9.62
CA VAL A 284 -13.82 -20.23 -8.37
C VAL A 284 -12.31 -20.10 -8.33
N ALA A 285 -11.57 -21.15 -8.71
CA ALA A 285 -10.12 -21.15 -8.72
C ALA A 285 -9.54 -20.11 -9.72
N VAL A 286 -10.13 -20.01 -10.93
CA VAL A 286 -9.73 -19.04 -11.96
C VAL A 286 -9.99 -17.61 -11.50
N GLU A 287 -11.19 -17.28 -11.00
CA GLU A 287 -11.49 -15.92 -10.52
C GLU A 287 -10.60 -15.53 -9.33
N ALA A 288 -10.37 -16.45 -8.39
CA ALA A 288 -9.46 -16.22 -7.27
C ALA A 288 -8.02 -15.97 -7.74
N ALA A 289 -7.51 -16.79 -8.67
CA ALA A 289 -6.17 -16.64 -9.22
C ALA A 289 -6.00 -15.31 -9.97
N VAL A 290 -6.94 -14.95 -10.86
CA VAL A 290 -6.89 -13.70 -11.62
C VAL A 290 -6.97 -12.49 -10.70
N ASN A 291 -7.90 -12.50 -9.75
CA ASN A 291 -8.02 -11.41 -8.79
C ASN A 291 -6.75 -11.26 -7.93
N SER A 292 -6.25 -12.38 -7.38
CA SER A 292 -5.09 -12.32 -6.49
C SER A 292 -3.79 -11.99 -7.22
N ALA A 293 -3.64 -12.35 -8.50
CA ALA A 293 -2.42 -12.09 -9.26
C ALA A 293 -2.37 -10.70 -9.91
N PHE A 294 -3.52 -10.20 -10.42
CA PHE A 294 -3.51 -9.08 -11.36
C PHE A 294 -4.26 -7.83 -10.91
N PHE A 295 -5.26 -7.92 -10.02
CA PHE A 295 -5.97 -6.73 -9.56
C PHE A 295 -5.05 -5.84 -8.72
N SER A 296 -5.34 -4.55 -8.68
CA SER A 296 -4.39 -3.51 -8.25
C SER A 296 -3.07 -3.60 -9.01
N THR A 297 -3.15 -4.00 -10.29
CA THR A 297 -2.00 -4.14 -11.20
C THR A 297 -0.91 -5.09 -10.67
N GLY A 298 -1.30 -6.10 -9.85
CA GLY A 298 -0.38 -7.00 -9.16
C GLY A 298 0.50 -6.34 -8.09
N GLN A 299 0.33 -5.07 -7.83
CA GLN A 299 1.15 -4.24 -6.92
C GLN A 299 0.75 -4.43 -5.46
N ARG A 300 0.59 -5.68 -5.04
CA ARG A 300 0.22 -6.07 -3.68
C ARG A 300 1.25 -7.02 -3.10
N CYS A 301 1.69 -6.79 -1.86
CA CYS A 301 2.54 -7.72 -1.13
C CYS A 301 1.91 -9.11 -0.97
N THR A 302 0.57 -9.18 -0.99
CA THR A 302 -0.22 -10.41 -0.92
C THR A 302 -0.61 -10.98 -2.30
N ALA A 303 -0.12 -10.43 -3.42
CA ALA A 303 -0.43 -10.94 -4.76
C ALA A 303 0.05 -12.39 -4.91
N SER A 304 -0.82 -13.27 -5.41
CA SER A 304 -0.47 -14.67 -5.68
C SER A 304 0.14 -14.79 -7.07
N SER A 305 1.40 -14.40 -7.19
CA SER A 305 2.14 -14.41 -8.46
C SER A 305 2.76 -15.76 -8.81
N ARG A 306 2.68 -16.75 -7.92
CA ARG A 306 3.16 -18.12 -8.05
C ARG A 306 1.98 -19.09 -7.93
N ILE A 307 1.45 -19.55 -9.08
CA ILE A 307 0.26 -20.39 -9.16
C ILE A 307 0.69 -21.83 -9.36
N ILE A 308 0.46 -22.71 -8.39
CA ILE A 308 0.92 -24.09 -8.33
C ILE A 308 -0.27 -24.99 -8.61
N VAL A 309 -0.25 -25.72 -9.73
CA VAL A 309 -1.42 -26.42 -10.26
C VAL A 309 -1.12 -27.90 -10.44
N THR A 310 -1.96 -28.78 -9.87
CA THR A 310 -1.81 -30.22 -10.04
C THR A 310 -2.18 -30.68 -11.47
N GLU A 311 -1.54 -31.79 -11.90
CA GLU A 311 -1.52 -32.28 -13.28
C GLU A 311 -2.94 -32.46 -13.88
N GLY A 312 -3.88 -33.00 -13.14
CA GLY A 312 -5.20 -33.38 -13.67
C GLY A 312 -6.10 -32.18 -14.03
N ILE A 313 -5.89 -31.00 -13.44
CA ILE A 313 -6.65 -29.78 -13.73
C ILE A 313 -5.86 -28.75 -14.53
N HIS A 314 -4.51 -28.89 -14.61
CA HIS A 314 -3.60 -27.88 -15.11
C HIS A 314 -4.02 -27.29 -16.46
N ASP A 315 -4.19 -28.09 -17.49
CA ASP A 315 -4.41 -27.57 -18.85
C ASP A 315 -5.76 -26.85 -18.97
N ARG A 316 -6.80 -27.37 -18.28
CA ARG A 316 -8.11 -26.72 -18.20
C ARG A 316 -8.05 -25.42 -17.44
N PHE A 317 -7.31 -25.37 -16.33
CA PHE A 317 -7.12 -24.18 -15.52
C PHE A 317 -6.36 -23.08 -16.29
N VAL A 318 -5.24 -23.41 -16.94
CA VAL A 318 -4.46 -22.48 -17.74
C VAL A 318 -5.29 -21.91 -18.90
N ALA A 319 -6.03 -22.76 -19.63
CA ALA A 319 -6.89 -22.31 -20.71
C ALA A 319 -7.98 -21.34 -20.20
N ALA A 320 -8.69 -21.70 -19.13
CA ALA A 320 -9.74 -20.85 -18.55
C ALA A 320 -9.21 -19.54 -17.98
N MET A 321 -8.06 -19.58 -17.29
CA MET A 321 -7.38 -18.37 -16.77
C MET A 321 -6.94 -17.45 -17.92
N GLY A 322 -6.41 -18.01 -19.02
CA GLY A 322 -6.03 -17.25 -20.20
C GLY A 322 -7.21 -16.54 -20.85
N GLU A 323 -8.34 -17.21 -21.02
CA GLU A 323 -9.57 -16.57 -21.54
C GLU A 323 -10.07 -15.46 -20.62
N ARG A 324 -10.00 -15.65 -19.30
CA ARG A 324 -10.38 -14.62 -18.34
C ARG A 324 -9.45 -13.39 -18.40
N ILE A 325 -8.14 -13.58 -18.55
CA ILE A 325 -7.15 -12.51 -18.69
C ILE A 325 -7.39 -11.69 -19.98
N LYS A 326 -7.71 -12.33 -21.10
CA LYS A 326 -8.04 -11.65 -22.36
C LYS A 326 -9.23 -10.70 -22.22
N GLY A 327 -10.16 -11.00 -21.33
CA GLY A 327 -11.32 -10.15 -21.02
C GLY A 327 -11.03 -8.96 -20.09
N LEU A 328 -9.79 -8.82 -19.57
CA LEU A 328 -9.41 -7.71 -18.71
C LEU A 328 -9.12 -6.45 -19.53
N VAL A 329 -9.79 -5.37 -19.21
CA VAL A 329 -9.55 -4.05 -19.79
C VAL A 329 -8.45 -3.35 -18.99
N VAL A 330 -7.32 -3.08 -19.63
CA VAL A 330 -6.23 -2.25 -19.09
C VAL A 330 -6.41 -0.85 -19.65
N ASP A 331 -6.66 0.16 -18.80
CA ASP A 331 -6.91 1.54 -19.26
C ASP A 331 -6.69 2.54 -18.10
N ASP A 332 -6.99 3.83 -18.35
CA ASP A 332 -6.99 4.88 -17.33
C ASP A 332 -7.80 4.42 -16.10
N ALA A 333 -7.20 4.56 -14.93
CA ALA A 333 -7.75 4.12 -13.65
C ALA A 333 -9.12 4.75 -13.31
N LEU A 334 -9.39 5.95 -13.83
CA LEU A 334 -10.65 6.67 -13.61
C LEU A 334 -11.71 6.37 -14.67
N LYS A 335 -11.35 5.68 -15.76
CA LYS A 335 -12.26 5.36 -16.84
C LYS A 335 -13.20 4.22 -16.46
N ALA A 336 -14.49 4.40 -16.70
CA ALA A 336 -15.48 3.35 -16.41
C ALA A 336 -15.22 2.08 -17.23
N GLY A 337 -15.29 0.93 -16.58
CA GLY A 337 -15.02 -0.37 -17.21
C GLY A 337 -13.55 -0.81 -17.19
N THR A 338 -12.64 0.01 -16.69
CA THR A 338 -11.25 -0.40 -16.44
C THR A 338 -11.19 -1.45 -15.35
N HIS A 339 -10.52 -2.57 -15.62
CA HIS A 339 -10.27 -3.66 -14.67
C HIS A 339 -8.88 -3.55 -14.03
N ILE A 340 -7.90 -3.12 -14.82
CA ILE A 340 -6.49 -2.99 -14.42
C ILE A 340 -6.02 -1.60 -14.83
N GLY A 341 -5.54 -0.82 -13.87
CA GLY A 341 -4.92 0.47 -14.09
C GLY A 341 -3.45 0.36 -14.53
N PRO A 342 -2.73 1.48 -14.66
CA PRO A 342 -1.30 1.49 -14.93
C PRO A 342 -0.49 0.94 -13.75
N VAL A 343 0.77 0.62 -13.98
CA VAL A 343 1.76 0.51 -12.89
C VAL A 343 2.13 1.91 -12.39
N VAL A 344 2.64 2.00 -11.16
CA VAL A 344 2.78 3.28 -10.45
C VAL A 344 3.73 4.27 -11.10
N ASP A 345 4.81 3.81 -11.73
CA ASP A 345 5.80 4.68 -12.39
C ASP A 345 6.62 3.94 -13.46
N GLN A 346 7.47 4.69 -14.15
CA GLN A 346 8.36 4.15 -15.18
C GLN A 346 9.37 3.13 -14.62
N SER A 347 9.80 3.27 -13.38
CA SER A 347 10.76 2.34 -12.78
C SER A 347 10.12 0.96 -12.57
N GLN A 348 8.87 0.94 -12.11
CA GLN A 348 8.11 -0.30 -11.96
C GLN A 348 7.79 -0.93 -13.33
N LEU A 349 7.42 -0.13 -14.33
CA LEU A 349 7.19 -0.61 -15.68
C LEU A 349 8.43 -1.28 -16.28
N ASN A 350 9.61 -0.67 -16.08
CA ASN A 350 10.87 -1.24 -16.52
C ASN A 350 11.17 -2.56 -15.80
N GLN A 351 10.97 -2.61 -14.47
CA GLN A 351 11.14 -3.84 -13.70
C GLN A 351 10.24 -4.97 -14.22
N ASP A 352 8.97 -4.69 -14.48
CA ASP A 352 8.02 -5.69 -14.97
C ASP A 352 8.43 -6.24 -16.34
N THR A 353 8.81 -5.35 -17.27
CA THR A 353 9.28 -5.74 -18.61
C THR A 353 10.60 -6.51 -18.56
N ASP A 354 11.52 -6.17 -17.67
CA ASP A 354 12.76 -6.91 -17.45
C ASP A 354 12.48 -8.33 -16.94
N TYR A 355 11.55 -8.50 -15.98
CA TYR A 355 11.17 -9.83 -15.51
C TYR A 355 10.43 -10.65 -16.56
N ILE A 356 9.63 -10.03 -17.43
CA ILE A 356 9.05 -10.72 -18.60
C ILE A 356 10.15 -11.23 -19.53
N ALA A 357 11.19 -10.42 -19.78
CA ALA A 357 12.33 -10.83 -20.59
C ALA A 357 13.15 -11.96 -19.92
N ILE A 358 13.35 -11.88 -18.59
CA ILE A 358 14.03 -12.91 -17.80
C ILE A 358 13.27 -14.22 -17.87
N GLY A 359 11.95 -14.24 -17.66
CA GLY A 359 11.15 -15.46 -17.70
C GLY A 359 11.24 -16.17 -19.07
N LYS A 360 11.15 -15.41 -20.17
CA LYS A 360 11.37 -15.94 -21.53
C LYS A 360 12.77 -16.55 -21.69
N LYS A 361 13.79 -15.86 -21.18
CA LYS A 361 15.19 -16.30 -21.29
C LYS A 361 15.47 -17.57 -20.48
N GLU A 362 14.81 -17.73 -19.34
CA GLU A 362 14.93 -18.90 -18.46
C GLU A 362 14.13 -20.11 -19.00
N GLY A 363 13.35 -19.95 -20.05
CA GLY A 363 12.64 -21.03 -20.73
C GLY A 363 11.15 -21.14 -20.35
N ALA A 364 10.63 -20.27 -19.49
CA ALA A 364 9.20 -20.19 -19.25
C ALA A 364 8.47 -19.67 -20.50
N LYS A 365 7.29 -20.21 -20.77
CA LYS A 365 6.48 -19.84 -21.92
C LYS A 365 5.54 -18.69 -21.53
N LEU A 366 5.74 -17.50 -22.09
CA LEU A 366 4.72 -16.44 -21.99
C LEU A 366 3.49 -16.86 -22.80
N ALA A 367 2.46 -17.28 -22.11
CA ALA A 367 1.23 -17.80 -22.72
C ALA A 367 0.23 -16.70 -23.06
N PHE A 368 0.18 -15.62 -22.23
CA PHE A 368 -0.78 -14.53 -22.41
C PHE A 368 -0.16 -13.19 -21.98
N GLY A 369 -0.50 -12.11 -22.72
CA GLY A 369 -0.19 -10.73 -22.37
C GLY A 369 1.30 -10.39 -22.32
N GLY A 370 1.63 -9.41 -21.48
CA GLY A 370 2.99 -8.93 -21.27
C GLY A 370 3.44 -7.85 -22.24
N GLU A 371 2.54 -7.33 -23.10
CA GLU A 371 2.82 -6.23 -24.00
C GLU A 371 2.52 -4.88 -23.35
N LEU A 372 3.30 -3.87 -23.72
CA LEU A 372 2.97 -2.48 -23.42
C LEU A 372 1.71 -2.08 -24.21
N VAL A 373 0.86 -1.32 -23.55
CA VAL A 373 -0.44 -0.91 -24.14
C VAL A 373 -0.45 0.60 -24.32
N SER A 374 -0.77 1.07 -25.53
CA SER A 374 -1.04 2.47 -25.82
C SER A 374 -2.50 2.79 -25.54
N ARG A 375 -2.76 3.92 -24.88
CA ARG A 375 -4.11 4.45 -24.55
C ARG A 375 -4.23 5.90 -24.99
N ASP A 376 -5.41 6.49 -24.75
CA ASP A 376 -5.70 7.87 -25.11
C ASP A 376 -4.80 8.87 -24.38
N THR A 377 -4.33 8.49 -23.19
CA THR A 377 -3.40 9.26 -22.37
C THR A 377 -2.04 8.57 -22.25
N PRO A 378 -0.93 9.32 -22.19
CA PRO A 378 0.39 8.75 -21.92
C PRO A 378 0.45 8.27 -20.48
N GLY A 379 0.51 6.96 -20.27
CA GLY A 379 0.56 6.31 -18.96
C GLY A 379 1.38 5.02 -18.98
N PHE A 380 1.55 4.41 -17.81
CA PHE A 380 2.41 3.23 -17.63
C PHE A 380 1.60 1.93 -17.74
N TYR A 381 1.05 1.65 -18.93
CA TYR A 381 0.13 0.54 -19.15
C TYR A 381 0.82 -0.73 -19.61
N LEU A 382 0.61 -1.82 -18.88
CA LEU A 382 1.14 -3.16 -19.17
C LEU A 382 0.01 -4.19 -19.14
N GLN A 383 -0.08 -5.01 -20.18
CA GLN A 383 -1.01 -6.14 -20.22
C GLN A 383 -0.57 -7.20 -19.18
N PRO A 384 -1.48 -7.73 -18.34
CA PRO A 384 -1.17 -8.81 -17.42
C PRO A 384 -0.46 -9.97 -18.13
N ALA A 385 0.68 -10.39 -17.59
CA ALA A 385 1.53 -11.44 -18.16
C ALA A 385 1.35 -12.77 -17.41
N LEU A 386 0.96 -13.83 -18.12
CA LEU A 386 0.89 -15.17 -17.55
C LEU A 386 1.92 -16.08 -18.22
N PHE A 387 2.86 -16.56 -17.41
CA PHE A 387 3.82 -17.60 -17.82
C PHE A 387 3.30 -18.98 -17.48
N THR A 388 3.56 -19.93 -18.36
CA THR A 388 3.39 -21.37 -18.15
C THR A 388 4.72 -22.08 -18.33
N GLU A 389 4.77 -23.38 -18.01
CA GLU A 389 6.01 -24.18 -18.03
C GLU A 389 7.12 -23.55 -17.16
N ALA A 390 6.73 -22.82 -16.13
CA ALA A 390 7.66 -22.27 -15.16
C ALA A 390 8.03 -23.34 -14.12
N THR A 391 9.28 -23.29 -13.65
CA THR A 391 9.75 -24.10 -12.53
C THR A 391 9.99 -23.24 -11.30
N ASN A 392 10.05 -23.84 -10.12
CA ASN A 392 10.18 -23.07 -8.88
C ASN A 392 11.55 -22.39 -8.71
N ASP A 393 12.58 -22.84 -9.41
CA ASP A 393 13.95 -22.29 -9.39
C ASP A 393 14.14 -21.07 -10.29
N MET A 394 13.21 -20.82 -11.24
CA MET A 394 13.27 -19.64 -12.09
C MET A 394 13.11 -18.34 -11.28
N ARG A 395 13.79 -17.28 -11.69
CA ARG A 395 13.74 -15.98 -11.00
C ARG A 395 12.32 -15.43 -10.94
N ILE A 396 11.52 -15.60 -12.00
CA ILE A 396 10.12 -15.17 -12.04
C ILE A 396 9.25 -15.90 -10.98
N SER A 397 9.69 -17.07 -10.49
CA SER A 397 9.04 -17.85 -9.43
C SER A 397 9.64 -17.61 -8.05
N ARG A 398 10.85 -17.08 -7.96
CA ARG A 398 11.60 -16.88 -6.69
C ARG A 398 11.62 -15.43 -6.21
N GLU A 399 11.62 -14.46 -7.13
CA GLU A 399 11.80 -13.05 -6.82
C GLU A 399 10.47 -12.28 -6.86
N GLU A 400 10.32 -11.28 -6.02
CA GLU A 400 9.16 -10.38 -6.00
C GLU A 400 9.23 -9.41 -7.18
N ILE A 401 8.26 -9.49 -8.10
CA ILE A 401 8.19 -8.61 -9.28
C ILE A 401 7.41 -7.34 -8.94
N PHE A 402 6.34 -7.48 -8.17
CA PHE A 402 5.46 -6.41 -7.70
C PHE A 402 4.66 -5.71 -8.82
N GLY A 403 4.33 -6.47 -9.87
CA GLY A 403 3.58 -6.02 -11.04
C GLY A 403 2.66 -7.12 -11.57
N PRO A 404 1.97 -6.89 -12.69
CA PRO A 404 0.97 -7.82 -13.22
C PRO A 404 1.60 -9.01 -13.96
N VAL A 405 2.51 -9.73 -13.31
CA VAL A 405 3.25 -10.87 -13.85
C VAL A 405 3.08 -12.08 -12.93
N ALA A 406 2.53 -13.17 -13.46
CA ALA A 406 2.32 -14.42 -12.73
C ALA A 406 2.90 -15.61 -13.49
N ALA A 407 3.31 -16.64 -12.74
CA ALA A 407 3.86 -17.89 -13.26
C ALA A 407 3.05 -19.09 -12.78
N VAL A 408 2.73 -20.00 -13.69
CA VAL A 408 2.08 -21.29 -13.40
C VAL A 408 3.15 -22.37 -13.33
N ILE A 409 3.18 -23.08 -12.22
CA ILE A 409 4.06 -24.22 -11.96
C ILE A 409 3.19 -25.48 -11.91
N ARG A 410 3.48 -26.44 -12.79
CA ARG A 410 2.82 -27.74 -12.84
C ARG A 410 3.44 -28.67 -11.79
N VAL A 411 2.60 -29.35 -11.03
CA VAL A 411 3.02 -30.36 -10.03
C VAL A 411 2.16 -31.61 -10.17
N ARG A 412 2.66 -32.74 -9.70
CA ARG A 412 1.99 -34.05 -9.82
C ARG A 412 0.78 -34.18 -8.92
N ASP A 413 0.93 -33.77 -7.66
CA ASP A 413 -0.02 -34.04 -6.59
C ASP A 413 0.02 -32.99 -5.48
N TYR A 414 -0.82 -33.17 -4.46
CA TYR A 414 -0.90 -32.27 -3.32
C TYR A 414 0.41 -32.17 -2.51
N ASP A 415 1.11 -33.29 -2.34
CA ASP A 415 2.34 -33.32 -1.50
C ASP A 415 3.43 -32.50 -2.19
N GLU A 416 3.60 -32.63 -3.48
CA GLU A 416 4.52 -31.79 -4.26
C GLU A 416 4.06 -30.32 -4.28
N ALA A 417 2.74 -30.07 -4.40
CA ALA A 417 2.20 -28.70 -4.36
C ALA A 417 2.56 -27.99 -3.04
N LEU A 418 2.42 -28.67 -1.90
CA LEU A 418 2.78 -28.13 -0.60
C LEU A 418 4.29 -27.92 -0.47
N ALA A 419 5.10 -28.86 -0.93
CA ALA A 419 6.57 -28.73 -0.92
C ALA A 419 7.03 -27.53 -1.75
N VAL A 420 6.50 -27.35 -2.96
CA VAL A 420 6.78 -26.19 -3.83
C VAL A 420 6.25 -24.90 -3.21
N ALA A 421 5.08 -24.91 -2.58
CA ALA A 421 4.53 -23.73 -1.91
C ALA A 421 5.47 -23.20 -0.82
N ASN A 422 6.03 -24.11 -0.01
CA ASN A 422 6.92 -23.77 1.10
C ASN A 422 8.39 -23.50 0.67
N ASP A 423 8.80 -23.92 -0.54
CA ASP A 423 10.14 -23.64 -1.03
C ASP A 423 10.25 -22.19 -1.54
N THR A 424 10.29 -21.26 -0.59
CA THR A 424 10.43 -19.82 -0.81
C THR A 424 11.06 -19.18 0.44
N PRO A 425 11.83 -18.07 0.28
CA PRO A 425 12.33 -17.30 1.43
C PRO A 425 11.27 -16.37 2.04
N PHE A 426 10.05 -16.35 1.51
CA PHE A 426 8.94 -15.49 1.94
C PHE A 426 7.88 -16.30 2.68
N GLY A 427 7.06 -15.64 3.52
CA GLY A 427 6.03 -16.29 4.32
C GLY A 427 4.82 -15.37 4.62
N LEU A 428 4.45 -14.48 3.70
CA LEU A 428 3.43 -13.47 3.98
C LEU A 428 1.99 -14.02 3.85
N SER A 429 1.68 -14.67 2.73
CA SER A 429 0.35 -15.26 2.53
C SER A 429 0.41 -16.47 1.60
N SER A 430 -0.61 -17.32 1.67
CA SER A 430 -0.79 -18.46 0.79
C SER A 430 -2.28 -18.75 0.59
N GLY A 431 -2.62 -19.48 -0.48
CA GLY A 431 -4.00 -19.90 -0.76
C GLY A 431 -4.06 -21.29 -1.38
N ILE A 432 -5.21 -21.95 -1.21
CA ILE A 432 -5.49 -23.24 -1.84
C ILE A 432 -6.93 -23.28 -2.35
N ALA A 433 -7.14 -23.77 -3.57
CA ALA A 433 -8.42 -24.10 -4.15
C ALA A 433 -8.58 -25.64 -4.18
N THR A 434 -9.52 -26.16 -3.41
CA THR A 434 -9.85 -27.59 -3.29
C THR A 434 -11.23 -27.76 -2.68
N THR A 435 -11.93 -28.81 -3.03
CA THR A 435 -13.16 -29.24 -2.35
C THR A 435 -12.90 -30.23 -1.21
N SER A 436 -11.65 -30.68 -1.04
CA SER A 436 -11.24 -31.59 0.03
C SER A 436 -10.98 -30.85 1.35
N LEU A 437 -11.87 -31.02 2.31
CA LEU A 437 -11.66 -30.51 3.67
C LEU A 437 -10.34 -31.03 4.29
N LYS A 438 -9.93 -32.26 3.95
CA LYS A 438 -8.65 -32.83 4.39
C LYS A 438 -7.48 -31.98 3.90
N HIS A 439 -7.40 -31.71 2.59
CA HIS A 439 -6.32 -30.94 2.01
C HIS A 439 -6.35 -29.49 2.49
N ALA A 440 -7.52 -28.84 2.52
CA ALA A 440 -7.65 -27.48 3.02
C ALA A 440 -7.18 -27.34 4.47
N THR A 441 -7.58 -28.29 5.35
CA THR A 441 -7.17 -28.28 6.76
C THR A 441 -5.68 -28.56 6.92
N HIS A 442 -5.14 -29.51 6.15
CA HIS A 442 -3.73 -29.86 6.19
C HIS A 442 -2.87 -28.69 5.68
N PHE A 443 -3.21 -28.10 4.54
CA PHE A 443 -2.52 -26.93 3.97
C PHE A 443 -2.47 -25.77 4.96
N LYS A 444 -3.60 -25.40 5.55
CA LYS A 444 -3.68 -24.32 6.56
C LYS A 444 -2.71 -24.47 7.73
N ARG A 445 -2.35 -25.72 8.08
CA ARG A 445 -1.47 -26.02 9.22
C ARG A 445 0.00 -26.20 8.83
N ASN A 446 0.28 -26.46 7.55
CA ASN A 446 1.58 -26.87 7.07
C ASN A 446 2.16 -25.91 6.00
N ALA A 447 1.41 -24.90 5.54
CA ALA A 447 1.95 -23.81 4.77
C ALA A 447 2.74 -22.88 5.70
N GLU A 448 3.98 -22.58 5.32
CA GLU A 448 4.99 -21.82 6.08
C GLU A 448 5.05 -20.35 5.64
#